data_f53f08241ddf2d3f2651db1b079f1772
#
_entry.id   f53f08241ddf2d3f2651db1b079f1772
#
_cell.length_a   1.000
_cell.length_b   1.000
_cell.length_c   1.000
_cell.angle_alpha   90.00
_cell.angle_beta   90.00
_cell.angle_gamma   90.00
#
_symmetry.space_group_name_H-M   'P 1'
#
loop_
_entity.id
_entity.type
_entity.pdbx_description
1 polymer ?
#
loop_
_entity_poly.entity_id
_entity_poly.type
_entity_poly.pdbx_seq_one_letter_code
_entity_poly.pdbx_strand_id
1 'polypeptide(L)'
;DRAGVSWKFLEERLERAGPCAFYQVRESVPLPEVKEILCGVEDAGPLGRLLDLDLLRPDGEKISRREAGRPPRRCLLCGEEAAVCGRSRRHSVEELQRETVRLLESGFSAQWADRVASRAVRAMLYEVSVTPKPGLVDRRNSGAHRDMDFFTFLDSIAVLGPWFRRFCLLGFSSAEREDAVLFSSARSLGQEAEEAMRSATGGVNTHQGLIFSLGLLCVAAGQLYALRLPGGGEASPGVEDLCRRAAALGVHAPLPAGWEKDRSPGGARGEAAGGFSSVRRWVLPALRQAESLEEGGRRA
;
A
#
# COMPACT_ATOMS: atom_id res chain seq x y z
N ASP A 1 14.89 8.92 -13.34
CA ASP A 1 15.01 8.20 -14.63
C ASP A 1 13.74 8.21 -15.51
N ARG A 2 12.55 8.50 -14.96
CA ARG A 2 11.31 8.51 -15.78
C ARG A 2 11.21 9.68 -16.77
N ALA A 3 12.05 10.71 -16.66
CA ALA A 3 12.02 11.91 -17.49
C ALA A 3 13.22 12.03 -18.44
N GLY A 4 14.03 10.97 -18.60
CA GLY A 4 15.19 10.98 -19.49
C GLY A 4 16.39 11.82 -18.99
N VAL A 5 16.32 12.38 -17.77
CA VAL A 5 17.41 13.14 -17.15
C VAL A 5 18.35 12.18 -16.42
N SER A 6 19.63 12.23 -16.73
CA SER A 6 20.64 11.41 -16.07
C SER A 6 21.24 12.16 -14.89
N TRP A 7 21.25 11.51 -13.72
CA TRP A 7 21.72 12.03 -12.44
C TRP A 7 22.92 11.23 -11.96
N LYS A 8 23.91 11.91 -11.38
CA LYS A 8 25.02 11.27 -10.66
C LYS A 8 24.96 11.74 -9.21
N PHE A 9 24.80 10.80 -8.28
CA PHE A 9 24.95 11.07 -6.85
C PHE A 9 26.39 11.51 -6.56
N LEU A 10 26.55 12.57 -5.79
CA LEU A 10 27.84 13.09 -5.38
C LEU A 10 28.13 12.77 -3.91
N GLU A 11 27.30 13.29 -3.02
CA GLU A 11 27.48 13.13 -1.58
C GLU A 11 26.17 13.37 -0.82
N GLU A 12 26.12 12.89 0.42
CA GLU A 12 25.10 13.20 1.40
C GLU A 12 25.73 13.79 2.65
N ARG A 13 25.11 14.82 3.22
CA ARG A 13 25.55 15.48 4.45
C ARG A 13 24.40 15.55 5.44
N LEU A 14 24.68 15.29 6.71
CA LEU A 14 23.75 15.52 7.80
C LEU A 14 24.09 16.90 8.43
N GLU A 15 23.28 17.88 8.08
CA GLU A 15 23.42 19.26 8.59
C GLU A 15 22.46 19.48 9.78
N ARG A 16 22.64 20.57 10.52
CA ARG A 16 21.74 20.95 11.62
C ARG A 16 20.29 21.17 11.16
N ALA A 17 20.10 21.56 9.90
CA ALA A 17 18.79 21.78 9.30
C ALA A 17 18.14 20.49 8.76
N GLY A 18 18.86 19.37 8.76
CA GLY A 18 18.42 18.10 8.25
C GLY A 18 19.37 17.46 7.22
N PRO A 19 19.06 16.29 6.70
CA PRO A 19 19.85 15.63 5.67
C PRO A 19 19.78 16.41 4.36
N CYS A 20 20.92 16.53 3.68
CA CYS A 20 21.07 17.18 2.38
C CYS A 20 21.86 16.25 1.45
N ALA A 21 21.35 16.01 0.23
CA ALA A 21 22.02 15.18 -0.77
C ALA A 21 22.31 16.00 -2.03
N PHE A 22 23.47 15.82 -2.61
CA PHE A 22 23.93 16.52 -3.79
C PHE A 22 24.00 15.57 -4.99
N TYR A 23 23.45 16.06 -6.12
CA TYR A 23 23.44 15.33 -7.38
C TYR A 23 23.95 16.22 -8.50
N GLN A 24 24.73 15.64 -9.40
CA GLN A 24 25.11 16.28 -10.66
C GLN A 24 24.14 15.89 -11.76
N VAL A 25 23.59 16.87 -12.47
CA VAL A 25 22.80 16.66 -13.68
C VAL A 25 23.73 16.61 -14.88
N ARG A 26 23.55 15.66 -15.79
CA ARG A 26 24.28 15.65 -17.06
C ARG A 26 23.65 16.66 -18.03
N GLU A 27 24.50 17.39 -18.77
CA GLU A 27 24.19 18.61 -19.54
C GLU A 27 23.29 18.40 -20.78
N SER A 28 22.60 17.30 -20.93
CA SER A 28 21.79 17.00 -22.13
C SER A 28 20.39 17.63 -22.15
N VAL A 29 19.97 18.25 -21.03
CA VAL A 29 18.61 18.82 -20.89
C VAL A 29 18.71 20.28 -20.43
N PRO A 30 17.91 21.21 -21.01
CA PRO A 30 17.86 22.60 -20.56
C PRO A 30 17.51 22.72 -19.08
N LEU A 31 18.24 23.57 -18.35
CA LEU A 31 18.04 23.70 -16.88
C LEU A 31 16.61 24.08 -16.46
N PRO A 32 15.83 24.91 -17.21
CA PRO A 32 14.42 25.16 -16.89
C PRO A 32 13.56 23.90 -16.94
N GLU A 33 13.80 23.00 -17.87
CA GLU A 33 13.09 21.71 -17.97
C GLU A 33 13.44 20.80 -16.81
N VAL A 34 14.73 20.75 -16.42
CA VAL A 34 15.17 20.03 -15.22
C VAL A 34 14.47 20.58 -13.97
N LYS A 35 14.39 21.91 -13.83
CA LYS A 35 13.69 22.54 -12.69
C LYS A 35 12.19 22.24 -12.72
N GLU A 36 11.59 22.18 -13.88
CA GLU A 36 10.17 21.78 -14.02
C GLU A 36 9.94 20.35 -13.48
N ILE A 37 10.82 19.42 -13.82
CA ILE A 37 10.75 18.04 -13.31
C ILE A 37 10.89 18.02 -11.77
N LEU A 38 11.84 18.78 -11.21
CA LEU A 38 12.01 18.88 -9.76
C LEU A 38 10.77 19.47 -9.08
N CYS A 39 10.17 20.51 -9.64
CA CYS A 39 8.91 21.07 -9.18
C CYS A 39 7.79 20.02 -9.21
N GLY A 40 7.74 19.20 -10.26
CA GLY A 40 6.79 18.09 -10.36
C GLY A 40 6.96 17.07 -9.23
N VAL A 41 8.20 16.77 -8.84
CA VAL A 41 8.49 15.88 -7.70
C VAL A 41 8.05 16.52 -6.37
N GLU A 42 8.36 17.80 -6.15
CA GLU A 42 7.91 18.54 -4.95
C GLU A 42 6.39 18.64 -4.85
N ASP A 43 5.69 18.72 -5.98
CA ASP A 43 4.23 18.83 -6.04
C ASP A 43 3.54 17.45 -6.05
N ALA A 44 4.30 16.34 -6.12
CA ALA A 44 3.80 14.96 -6.21
C ALA A 44 3.38 14.41 -4.84
N GLY A 45 2.17 14.75 -4.41
CA GLY A 45 1.56 14.18 -3.21
C GLY A 45 2.18 14.64 -1.87
N PRO A 46 1.81 13.99 -0.77
CA PRO A 46 2.18 14.45 0.58
C PRO A 46 3.69 14.49 0.82
N LEU A 47 4.44 13.47 0.41
CA LEU A 47 5.88 13.38 0.65
C LEU A 47 6.67 14.38 -0.22
N GLY A 48 6.25 14.62 -1.45
CA GLY A 48 6.86 15.62 -2.33
C GLY A 48 6.83 17.01 -1.70
N ARG A 49 5.73 17.36 -1.02
CA ARG A 49 5.57 18.62 -0.30
C ARG A 49 6.63 18.88 0.78
N LEU A 50 7.27 17.83 1.29
CA LEU A 50 8.32 17.92 2.31
C LEU A 50 9.73 18.03 1.72
N LEU A 51 9.88 17.81 0.41
CA LEU A 51 11.17 17.96 -0.27
C LEU A 51 11.42 19.42 -0.63
N ASP A 52 12.67 19.85 -0.56
CA ASP A 52 13.16 21.15 -1.07
C ASP A 52 14.26 20.87 -2.07
N LEU A 53 13.93 20.93 -3.36
CA LEU A 53 14.78 20.51 -4.48
C LEU A 53 15.32 21.73 -5.22
N ASP A 54 16.51 22.18 -4.84
CA ASP A 54 17.19 23.28 -5.49
C ASP A 54 18.01 22.83 -6.70
N LEU A 55 17.91 23.58 -7.78
CA LEU A 55 18.76 23.43 -8.95
C LEU A 55 19.69 24.65 -9.01
N LEU A 56 21.01 24.39 -9.04
CA LEU A 56 22.03 25.41 -9.12
C LEU A 56 22.71 25.43 -10.50
N ARG A 57 23.01 26.60 -11.00
CA ARG A 57 23.89 26.81 -12.15
C ARG A 57 25.35 26.52 -11.74
N PRO A 58 26.29 26.38 -12.69
CA PRO A 58 27.70 26.18 -12.38
C PRO A 58 28.34 27.31 -11.55
N ASP A 59 27.81 28.53 -11.64
CA ASP A 59 28.23 29.71 -10.86
C ASP A 59 27.59 29.77 -9.46
N GLY A 60 26.73 28.82 -9.12
CA GLY A 60 26.03 28.71 -7.82
C GLY A 60 24.68 29.44 -7.76
N GLU A 61 24.25 30.13 -8.82
CA GLU A 61 22.95 30.80 -8.85
C GLU A 61 21.80 29.78 -8.89
N LYS A 62 20.76 30.01 -8.06
CA LYS A 62 19.56 29.15 -8.05
C LYS A 62 18.65 29.43 -9.23
N ILE A 63 18.16 28.35 -9.85
CA ILE A 63 17.09 28.43 -10.83
C ILE A 63 15.74 28.41 -10.09
N SER A 64 14.97 29.47 -10.27
CA SER A 64 13.69 29.67 -9.61
C SER A 64 12.56 28.86 -10.26
N ARG A 65 11.50 28.61 -9.48
CA ARG A 65 10.25 28.01 -10.04
C ARG A 65 9.64 28.86 -11.18
N ARG A 66 9.79 30.18 -11.11
CA ARG A 66 9.28 31.11 -12.14
C ARG A 66 10.00 30.93 -13.46
N GLU A 67 11.32 30.71 -13.45
CA GLU A 67 12.08 30.42 -14.68
C GLU A 67 11.67 29.11 -15.34
N ALA A 68 11.13 28.14 -14.56
CA ALA A 68 10.55 26.90 -15.04
C ALA A 68 9.04 27.02 -15.37
N GLY A 69 8.48 28.24 -15.42
CA GLY A 69 7.07 28.46 -15.69
C GLY A 69 6.12 27.99 -14.58
N ARG A 70 6.63 27.74 -13.40
CA ARG A 70 5.84 27.23 -12.26
C ARG A 70 5.53 28.33 -11.23
N PRO A 71 4.34 28.29 -10.59
CA PRO A 71 4.01 29.23 -9.52
C PRO A 71 4.94 29.05 -8.32
N PRO A 72 5.06 30.10 -7.47
CA PRO A 72 5.79 29.99 -6.20
C PRO A 72 5.25 28.87 -5.33
N ARG A 73 6.15 28.29 -4.49
CA ARG A 73 5.78 27.23 -3.54
C ARG A 73 4.75 27.78 -2.54
N ARG A 74 3.68 27.00 -2.31
CA ARG A 74 2.65 27.36 -1.34
C ARG A 74 3.00 26.86 0.05
N CYS A 75 2.56 27.60 1.06
CA CYS A 75 2.66 27.21 2.47
C CYS A 75 1.97 25.86 2.71
N LEU A 76 2.51 25.07 3.62
CA LEU A 76 1.94 23.75 3.97
C LEU A 76 0.54 23.88 4.62
N LEU A 77 0.31 24.97 5.38
CA LEU A 77 -0.89 25.17 6.21
C LEU A 77 -1.97 26.04 5.54
N CYS A 78 -1.63 27.20 4.98
CA CYS A 78 -2.62 28.18 4.56
C CYS A 78 -2.74 28.40 3.05
N GLY A 79 -1.88 27.78 2.25
CA GLY A 79 -1.91 27.92 0.79
C GLY A 79 -1.39 29.24 0.22
N GLU A 80 -0.97 30.21 1.05
CA GLU A 80 -0.25 31.42 0.66
C GLU A 80 1.18 31.08 0.17
N GLU A 81 1.90 32.04 -0.41
CA GLU A 81 3.32 31.81 -0.76
C GLU A 81 4.11 31.43 0.48
N ALA A 82 4.84 30.31 0.43
CA ALA A 82 5.63 29.79 1.55
C ALA A 82 6.66 30.81 2.07
N ALA A 83 7.29 31.56 1.15
CA ALA A 83 8.25 32.60 1.50
C ALA A 83 7.62 33.78 2.28
N VAL A 84 6.39 34.12 2.04
CA VAL A 84 5.65 35.17 2.77
C VAL A 84 5.35 34.70 4.18
N CYS A 85 4.81 33.47 4.31
CA CYS A 85 4.53 32.88 5.63
C CYS A 85 5.79 32.68 6.47
N GLY A 86 6.90 32.24 5.84
CA GLY A 86 8.17 32.07 6.53
C GLY A 86 8.75 33.37 7.07
N ARG A 87 8.74 34.45 6.26
CA ARG A 87 9.22 35.77 6.69
C ARG A 87 8.36 36.41 7.77
N SER A 88 7.03 36.27 7.65
CA SER A 88 6.07 36.83 8.62
C SER A 88 5.90 35.97 9.87
N ARG A 89 6.49 34.77 9.93
CA ARG A 89 6.29 33.79 11.01
C ARG A 89 4.79 33.58 11.33
N ARG A 90 3.98 33.48 10.30
CA ARG A 90 2.51 33.41 10.40
C ARG A 90 2.02 32.17 11.16
N HIS A 91 2.79 31.08 11.11
CA HIS A 91 2.49 29.80 11.74
C HIS A 91 3.53 29.47 12.79
N SER A 92 3.10 28.82 13.86
CA SER A 92 4.02 28.34 14.89
C SER A 92 4.83 27.12 14.39
N VAL A 93 5.93 26.86 15.06
CA VAL A 93 6.77 25.68 14.76
C VAL A 93 5.99 24.41 15.03
N GLU A 94 5.20 24.38 16.09
CA GLU A 94 4.36 23.24 16.49
C GLU A 94 3.27 22.92 15.45
N GLU A 95 2.67 23.95 14.85
CA GLU A 95 1.70 23.77 13.75
C GLU A 95 2.37 23.15 12.52
N LEU A 96 3.54 23.66 12.14
CA LEU A 96 4.31 23.14 11.02
C LEU A 96 4.78 21.71 11.26
N GLN A 97 5.23 21.39 12.47
CA GLN A 97 5.64 20.04 12.85
C GLN A 97 4.48 19.05 12.77
N ARG A 98 3.30 19.41 13.33
CA ARG A 98 2.10 18.57 13.24
C ARG A 98 1.71 18.29 11.78
N GLU A 99 1.73 19.33 10.93
CA GLU A 99 1.43 19.15 9.51
C GLU A 99 2.49 18.30 8.79
N THR A 100 3.76 18.46 9.13
CA THR A 100 4.84 17.62 8.60
C THR A 100 4.62 16.15 8.95
N VAL A 101 4.33 15.84 10.21
CA VAL A 101 4.02 14.47 10.65
C VAL A 101 2.80 13.94 9.90
N ARG A 102 1.72 14.72 9.79
CA ARG A 102 0.52 14.33 9.04
C ARG A 102 0.82 14.01 7.57
N LEU A 103 1.66 14.81 6.91
CA LEU A 103 2.08 14.57 5.52
C LEU A 103 2.93 13.30 5.39
N LEU A 104 3.85 13.07 6.32
CA LEU A 104 4.65 11.84 6.37
C LEU A 104 3.76 10.60 6.53
N GLU A 105 2.88 10.59 7.53
CA GLU A 105 1.94 9.50 7.77
C GLU A 105 1.05 9.23 6.57
N SER A 106 0.47 10.28 5.99
CA SER A 106 -0.37 10.18 4.79
C SER A 106 0.39 9.61 3.59
N GLY A 107 1.63 10.07 3.37
CA GLY A 107 2.44 9.60 2.26
C GLY A 107 2.90 8.16 2.42
N PHE A 108 3.37 7.79 3.60
CA PHE A 108 3.84 6.43 3.88
C PHE A 108 2.68 5.43 3.92
N SER A 109 1.54 5.79 4.53
CA SER A 109 0.36 4.92 4.52
C SER A 109 -0.15 4.66 3.10
N ALA A 110 -0.18 5.68 2.25
CA ALA A 110 -0.59 5.54 0.86
C ALA A 110 0.35 4.59 0.10
N GLN A 111 1.67 4.78 0.19
CA GLN A 111 2.64 3.91 -0.45
C GLN A 111 2.59 2.46 0.07
N TRP A 112 2.38 2.29 1.37
CA TRP A 112 2.21 0.96 1.96
C TRP A 112 0.94 0.29 1.44
N ALA A 113 -0.18 1.00 1.43
CA ALA A 113 -1.45 0.49 0.94
C ALA A 113 -1.39 0.10 -0.55
N ASP A 114 -0.70 0.88 -1.39
CA ASP A 114 -0.48 0.56 -2.79
C ASP A 114 0.35 -0.72 -2.96
N ARG A 115 1.39 -0.90 -2.16
CA ARG A 115 2.20 -2.14 -2.16
C ARG A 115 1.41 -3.36 -1.71
N VAL A 116 0.61 -3.21 -0.65
CA VAL A 116 -0.25 -4.30 -0.14
C VAL A 116 -1.29 -4.68 -1.18
N ALA A 117 -2.00 -3.71 -1.78
CA ALA A 117 -3.00 -3.94 -2.82
C ALA A 117 -2.40 -4.61 -4.07
N SER A 118 -1.24 -4.15 -4.52
CA SER A 118 -0.55 -4.75 -5.67
C SER A 118 -0.16 -6.21 -5.41
N ARG A 119 0.26 -6.53 -4.18
CA ARG A 119 0.57 -7.92 -3.78
C ARG A 119 -0.69 -8.78 -3.71
N ALA A 120 -1.79 -8.23 -3.21
CA ALA A 120 -3.08 -8.90 -3.17
C ALA A 120 -3.56 -9.26 -4.58
N VAL A 121 -3.59 -8.28 -5.49
CA VAL A 121 -3.95 -8.50 -6.90
C VAL A 121 -3.05 -9.53 -7.56
N ARG A 122 -1.73 -9.43 -7.35
CA ARG A 122 -0.77 -10.40 -7.91
C ARG A 122 -1.02 -11.82 -7.40
N ALA A 123 -1.33 -11.98 -6.11
CA ALA A 123 -1.65 -13.28 -5.53
C ALA A 123 -2.90 -13.90 -6.17
N MET A 124 -3.94 -13.09 -6.40
CA MET A 124 -5.17 -13.53 -7.08
C MET A 124 -4.90 -13.95 -8.54
N LEU A 125 -4.10 -13.16 -9.27
CA LEU A 125 -3.72 -13.50 -10.64
C LEU A 125 -2.92 -14.80 -10.71
N TYR A 126 -2.02 -15.03 -9.76
CA TYR A 126 -1.28 -16.28 -9.69
C TYR A 126 -2.19 -17.45 -9.32
N GLU A 127 -3.08 -17.26 -8.34
CA GLU A 127 -4.02 -18.28 -7.91
C GLU A 127 -4.85 -18.79 -9.08
N VAL A 128 -5.52 -17.92 -9.83
CA VAL A 128 -6.37 -18.34 -10.95
C VAL A 128 -5.55 -18.92 -12.12
N SER A 129 -4.26 -18.54 -12.24
CA SER A 129 -3.38 -18.99 -13.31
C SER A 129 -2.73 -20.36 -13.07
N VAL A 130 -2.70 -20.84 -11.82
CA VAL A 130 -2.16 -22.17 -11.50
C VAL A 130 -3.00 -23.25 -12.20
N THR A 131 -2.31 -24.18 -12.87
CA THR A 131 -2.94 -25.21 -13.69
C THR A 131 -2.09 -26.50 -13.65
N PRO A 132 -2.69 -27.68 -13.42
CA PRO A 132 -4.12 -27.94 -13.24
C PRO A 132 -4.59 -27.68 -11.80
N LYS A 133 -5.87 -27.24 -11.65
CA LYS A 133 -6.57 -27.18 -10.36
C LYS A 133 -7.80 -28.10 -10.40
N PRO A 134 -7.73 -29.34 -9.93
CA PRO A 134 -8.86 -30.25 -9.97
C PRO A 134 -10.12 -29.69 -9.31
N GLY A 135 -11.22 -29.60 -10.05
CA GLY A 135 -12.51 -29.11 -9.57
C GLY A 135 -12.65 -27.59 -9.44
N LEU A 136 -11.59 -26.82 -9.67
CA LEU A 136 -11.57 -25.36 -9.60
C LEU A 136 -11.34 -24.74 -10.98
N VAL A 137 -11.69 -23.46 -11.11
CA VAL A 137 -11.41 -22.69 -12.32
C VAL A 137 -9.91 -22.49 -12.47
N ASP A 138 -9.40 -22.81 -13.64
CA ASP A 138 -8.03 -22.55 -14.05
C ASP A 138 -7.96 -22.08 -15.52
N ARG A 139 -6.76 -21.94 -16.09
CA ARG A 139 -6.58 -21.47 -17.47
C ARG A 139 -7.11 -22.44 -18.54
N ARG A 140 -7.38 -23.69 -18.20
CA ARG A 140 -7.82 -24.74 -19.14
C ARG A 140 -9.30 -25.04 -19.10
N ASN A 141 -9.90 -24.93 -17.91
CA ASN A 141 -11.30 -25.27 -17.73
C ASN A 141 -11.92 -24.61 -16.50
N SER A 142 -13.24 -24.67 -16.41
CA SER A 142 -14.03 -24.08 -15.32
C SER A 142 -14.20 -25.01 -14.10
N GLY A 143 -13.52 -26.17 -14.07
CA GLY A 143 -13.67 -27.13 -12.98
C GLY A 143 -15.11 -27.63 -12.84
N ALA A 144 -15.65 -27.54 -11.64
CA ALA A 144 -17.05 -27.91 -11.34
C ALA A 144 -18.05 -26.76 -11.61
N HIS A 145 -17.60 -25.58 -12.00
CA HIS A 145 -18.43 -24.41 -12.20
C HIS A 145 -19.02 -24.33 -13.61
N ARG A 146 -20.29 -23.89 -13.71
CA ARG A 146 -20.99 -23.65 -14.97
C ARG A 146 -21.27 -22.17 -15.23
N ASP A 147 -21.10 -21.35 -14.23
CA ASP A 147 -21.45 -19.92 -14.16
C ASP A 147 -20.22 -18.99 -14.20
N MET A 148 -19.02 -19.55 -14.17
CA MET A 148 -17.77 -18.77 -14.18
C MET A 148 -16.64 -19.50 -14.90
N ASP A 149 -15.73 -18.74 -15.46
CA ASP A 149 -14.53 -19.21 -16.13
C ASP A 149 -13.30 -18.37 -15.74
N PHE A 150 -12.18 -18.59 -16.40
CA PHE A 150 -10.94 -17.84 -16.17
C PHE A 150 -11.11 -16.33 -16.36
N PHE A 151 -11.84 -15.89 -17.39
CA PHE A 151 -12.05 -14.47 -17.67
C PHE A 151 -12.97 -13.82 -16.65
N THR A 152 -14.00 -14.51 -16.18
CA THR A 152 -14.86 -14.04 -15.07
C THR A 152 -14.04 -13.74 -13.81
N PHE A 153 -13.01 -14.57 -13.53
CA PHE A 153 -12.08 -14.30 -12.44
C PHE A 153 -11.21 -13.08 -12.70
N LEU A 154 -10.72 -12.88 -13.94
CA LEU A 154 -9.93 -11.70 -14.30
C LEU A 154 -10.75 -10.40 -14.17
N ASP A 155 -12.01 -10.40 -14.60
CA ASP A 155 -12.91 -9.24 -14.45
C ASP A 155 -13.11 -8.87 -12.98
N SER A 156 -13.32 -9.89 -12.14
CA SER A 156 -13.40 -9.71 -10.68
C SER A 156 -12.09 -9.13 -10.09
N ILE A 157 -10.93 -9.67 -10.47
CA ILE A 157 -9.63 -9.20 -9.99
C ILE A 157 -9.38 -7.75 -10.40
N ALA A 158 -9.75 -7.38 -11.60
CA ALA A 158 -9.55 -6.03 -12.15
C ALA A 158 -10.21 -4.94 -11.29
N VAL A 159 -11.35 -5.23 -10.70
CA VAL A 159 -12.12 -4.26 -9.88
C VAL A 159 -11.76 -4.29 -8.40
N LEU A 160 -11.11 -5.36 -7.89
CA LEU A 160 -10.86 -5.53 -6.46
C LEU A 160 -9.61 -4.83 -5.94
N GLY A 161 -8.65 -4.47 -6.80
CA GLY A 161 -7.42 -3.81 -6.38
C GLY A 161 -7.61 -2.56 -5.52
N PRO A 162 -8.44 -1.58 -5.93
CA PRO A 162 -8.75 -0.39 -5.13
C PRO A 162 -9.34 -0.71 -3.75
N TRP A 163 -10.10 -1.79 -3.61
CA TRP A 163 -10.71 -2.22 -2.35
C TRP A 163 -9.67 -2.72 -1.37
N PHE A 164 -8.70 -3.52 -1.80
CA PHE A 164 -7.60 -3.96 -0.93
C PHE A 164 -6.75 -2.78 -0.45
N ARG A 165 -6.57 -1.75 -1.28
CA ARG A 165 -5.97 -0.50 -0.85
C ARG A 165 -6.80 0.18 0.26
N ARG A 166 -8.12 0.30 0.09
CA ARG A 166 -9.03 0.88 1.09
C ARG A 166 -9.02 0.10 2.41
N PHE A 167 -8.99 -1.24 2.37
CA PHE A 167 -8.85 -2.08 3.58
C PHE A 167 -7.56 -1.77 4.33
N CYS A 168 -6.44 -1.64 3.63
CA CYS A 168 -5.16 -1.32 4.26
C CYS A 168 -5.17 0.07 4.89
N LEU A 169 -5.71 1.08 4.20
CA LEU A 169 -5.87 2.44 4.73
C LEU A 169 -6.82 2.50 5.92
N LEU A 170 -7.91 1.71 5.92
CA LEU A 170 -8.80 1.58 7.06
C LEU A 170 -8.05 1.05 8.30
N GLY A 171 -7.23 0.01 8.13
CA GLY A 171 -6.39 -0.51 9.21
C GLY A 171 -5.41 0.53 9.74
N PHE A 172 -4.76 1.27 8.84
CA PHE A 172 -3.83 2.34 9.21
C PHE A 172 -4.51 3.45 10.03
N SER A 173 -5.60 4.00 9.52
CA SER A 173 -6.32 5.12 10.16
C SER A 173 -7.09 4.73 11.43
N SER A 174 -7.18 3.45 11.73
CA SER A 174 -7.94 2.90 12.86
C SER A 174 -7.06 2.01 13.75
N ALA A 175 -5.75 2.29 13.81
CA ALA A 175 -4.79 1.43 14.52
C ALA A 175 -5.10 1.28 16.01
N GLU A 176 -5.63 2.30 16.64
CA GLU A 176 -5.95 2.34 18.07
C GLU A 176 -7.43 2.04 18.40
N ARG A 177 -8.26 1.77 17.38
CA ARG A 177 -9.68 1.47 17.59
C ARG A 177 -9.89 0.04 18.13
N GLU A 178 -10.98 -0.13 18.88
CA GLU A 178 -11.44 -1.44 19.33
C GLU A 178 -11.69 -2.38 18.13
N ASP A 179 -11.32 -3.64 18.28
CA ASP A 179 -11.38 -4.65 17.23
C ASP A 179 -12.79 -4.86 16.68
N ALA A 180 -13.81 -4.83 17.52
CA ALA A 180 -15.20 -4.97 17.10
C ALA A 180 -15.65 -3.82 16.18
N VAL A 181 -15.25 -2.58 16.51
CA VAL A 181 -15.55 -1.38 15.71
C VAL A 181 -14.81 -1.42 14.38
N LEU A 182 -13.52 -1.77 14.42
CA LEU A 182 -12.71 -1.91 13.22
C LEU A 182 -13.24 -3.02 12.29
N PHE A 183 -13.61 -4.17 12.87
CA PHE A 183 -14.23 -5.26 12.11
C PHE A 183 -15.56 -4.83 11.47
N SER A 184 -16.42 -4.11 12.20
CA SER A 184 -17.69 -3.58 11.64
C SER A 184 -17.45 -2.69 10.42
N SER A 185 -16.46 -1.79 10.50
CA SER A 185 -16.06 -0.92 9.38
C SER A 185 -15.49 -1.74 8.21
N ALA A 186 -14.64 -2.72 8.50
CA ALA A 186 -14.08 -3.63 7.49
C ALA A 186 -15.18 -4.46 6.81
N ARG A 187 -16.17 -4.92 7.57
CA ARG A 187 -17.34 -5.66 7.03
C ARG A 187 -18.14 -4.82 6.05
N SER A 188 -18.44 -3.56 6.39
CA SER A 188 -19.16 -2.64 5.49
C SER A 188 -18.38 -2.45 4.18
N LEU A 189 -17.07 -2.21 4.29
CA LEU A 189 -16.19 -2.09 3.13
C LEU A 189 -16.14 -3.39 2.30
N GLY A 190 -16.21 -4.56 2.97
CA GLY A 190 -16.28 -5.87 2.32
C GLY A 190 -17.56 -6.06 1.52
N GLN A 191 -18.70 -5.60 2.03
CA GLN A 191 -19.96 -5.64 1.32
C GLN A 191 -19.96 -4.78 0.05
N GLU A 192 -19.36 -3.59 0.12
CA GLU A 192 -19.15 -2.73 -1.06
C GLU A 192 -18.21 -3.40 -2.09
N ALA A 193 -17.14 -4.05 -1.64
CA ALA A 193 -16.24 -4.80 -2.52
C ALA A 193 -16.92 -6.00 -3.18
N GLU A 194 -17.79 -6.73 -2.44
CA GLU A 194 -18.60 -7.83 -2.98
C GLU A 194 -19.59 -7.34 -4.05
N GLU A 195 -20.20 -6.18 -3.85
CA GLU A 195 -21.10 -5.58 -4.84
C GLU A 195 -20.34 -5.17 -6.12
N ALA A 196 -19.15 -4.54 -5.96
CA ALA A 196 -18.30 -4.22 -7.11
C ALA A 196 -17.88 -5.47 -7.89
N MET A 197 -17.52 -6.55 -7.18
CA MET A 197 -17.21 -7.83 -7.79
C MET A 197 -18.40 -8.40 -8.58
N ARG A 198 -19.58 -8.44 -7.98
CA ARG A 198 -20.80 -8.97 -8.64
C ARG A 198 -21.20 -8.13 -9.85
N SER A 199 -21.08 -6.81 -9.74
CA SER A 199 -21.33 -5.92 -10.88
C SER A 199 -20.42 -6.22 -12.06
N ALA A 200 -19.13 -6.46 -11.80
CA ALA A 200 -18.14 -6.77 -12.85
C ALA A 200 -18.31 -8.17 -13.45
N THR A 201 -18.87 -9.12 -12.69
CA THR A 201 -19.01 -10.53 -13.10
C THR A 201 -20.42 -10.94 -13.53
N GLY A 202 -21.31 -9.96 -13.77
CA GLY A 202 -22.70 -10.27 -14.15
C GLY A 202 -23.51 -10.95 -13.04
N GLY A 203 -23.20 -10.67 -11.77
CA GLY A 203 -23.88 -11.25 -10.60
C GLY A 203 -23.22 -12.50 -10.02
N VAL A 204 -22.18 -13.01 -10.67
CA VAL A 204 -21.48 -14.24 -10.26
C VAL A 204 -20.59 -14.00 -9.05
N ASN A 205 -20.66 -14.89 -8.06
CA ASN A 205 -19.82 -14.84 -6.86
C ASN A 205 -18.50 -15.58 -7.08
N THR A 206 -17.47 -14.86 -7.51
CA THR A 206 -16.13 -15.43 -7.75
C THR A 206 -15.23 -15.42 -6.51
N HIS A 207 -15.21 -14.32 -5.74
CA HIS A 207 -14.19 -14.06 -4.72
C HIS A 207 -14.71 -13.65 -3.33
N GLN A 208 -15.98 -13.89 -2.98
CA GLN A 208 -16.56 -13.47 -1.69
C GLN A 208 -15.72 -13.93 -0.48
N GLY A 209 -15.36 -15.21 -0.44
CA GLY A 209 -14.53 -15.75 0.64
C GLY A 209 -13.13 -15.15 0.68
N LEU A 210 -12.57 -14.83 -0.48
CA LEU A 210 -11.27 -14.20 -0.61
C LEU A 210 -11.32 -12.72 -0.19
N ILE A 211 -12.36 -11.96 -0.57
CA ILE A 211 -12.58 -10.58 -0.11
C ILE A 211 -12.57 -10.53 1.41
N PHE A 212 -13.26 -11.48 2.07
CA PHE A 212 -13.26 -11.58 3.53
C PHE A 212 -11.85 -11.84 4.08
N SER A 213 -11.17 -12.90 3.65
CA SER A 213 -9.89 -13.33 4.18
C SER A 213 -8.78 -12.32 3.89
N LEU A 214 -8.64 -11.93 2.62
CA LEU A 214 -7.60 -11.02 2.16
C LEU A 214 -7.88 -9.58 2.62
N GLY A 215 -9.15 -9.20 2.74
CA GLY A 215 -9.56 -7.93 3.34
C GLY A 215 -9.09 -7.80 4.78
N LEU A 216 -9.31 -8.82 5.62
CA LEU A 216 -8.80 -8.84 7.00
C LEU A 216 -7.27 -8.78 7.07
N LEU A 217 -6.57 -9.49 6.19
CA LEU A 217 -5.11 -9.41 6.11
C LEU A 217 -4.63 -8.01 5.69
N CYS A 218 -5.32 -7.35 4.77
CA CYS A 218 -5.00 -5.97 4.37
C CYS A 218 -5.25 -4.98 5.51
N VAL A 219 -6.34 -5.11 6.27
CA VAL A 219 -6.60 -4.30 7.47
C VAL A 219 -5.50 -4.53 8.50
N ALA A 220 -5.15 -5.78 8.79
CA ALA A 220 -4.07 -6.11 9.70
C ALA A 220 -2.72 -5.53 9.27
N ALA A 221 -2.42 -5.57 7.96
CA ALA A 221 -1.19 -4.99 7.42
C ALA A 221 -1.11 -3.47 7.62
N GLY A 222 -2.23 -2.77 7.41
CA GLY A 222 -2.31 -1.33 7.64
C GLY A 222 -2.13 -0.97 9.11
N GLN A 223 -2.82 -1.68 9.99
CA GLN A 223 -2.78 -1.46 11.43
C GLN A 223 -1.40 -1.73 12.03
N LEU A 224 -0.79 -2.87 11.69
CA LEU A 224 0.56 -3.21 12.17
C LEU A 224 1.63 -2.24 11.63
N TYR A 225 1.44 -1.70 10.44
CA TYR A 225 2.33 -0.69 9.90
C TYR A 225 2.21 0.63 10.67
N ALA A 226 0.98 1.10 10.95
CA ALA A 226 0.72 2.31 11.73
C ALA A 226 1.36 2.26 13.12
N LEU A 227 1.22 1.13 13.82
CA LEU A 227 1.77 0.94 15.17
C LEU A 227 3.32 0.92 15.21
N ARG A 228 3.99 0.72 14.08
CA ARG A 228 5.47 0.69 13.98
C ARG A 228 6.08 2.02 13.56
N LEU A 229 5.32 2.91 12.92
CA LEU A 229 5.84 4.20 12.44
C LEU A 229 6.52 5.05 13.52
N PRO A 230 5.98 5.17 14.76
CA PRO A 230 6.61 6.01 15.78
C PRO A 230 7.96 5.52 16.29
N GLY A 231 8.31 4.24 16.07
CA GLY A 231 9.53 3.61 16.61
C GLY A 231 10.65 3.35 15.60
N GLY A 232 10.47 3.68 14.32
CA GLY A 232 11.53 3.55 13.30
C GLY A 232 12.00 2.13 12.98
N GLY A 233 11.20 1.10 13.26
CA GLY A 233 11.54 -0.28 12.93
C GLY A 233 11.46 -0.53 11.41
N GLU A 234 12.58 -0.84 10.77
CA GLU A 234 12.69 -1.13 9.33
C GLU A 234 11.95 -2.41 8.89
N ALA A 235 11.61 -3.31 9.79
CA ALA A 235 11.04 -4.60 9.45
C ALA A 235 9.53 -4.49 9.14
N SER A 236 9.15 -4.87 7.93
CA SER A 236 7.74 -5.15 7.58
C SER A 236 7.15 -6.15 8.60
N PRO A 237 5.83 -6.07 8.90
CA PRO A 237 5.17 -7.05 9.75
C PRO A 237 5.44 -8.46 9.24
N GLY A 238 5.84 -9.37 10.14
CA GLY A 238 6.02 -10.77 9.81
C GLY A 238 4.69 -11.43 9.44
N VAL A 239 4.75 -12.53 8.70
CA VAL A 239 3.54 -13.29 8.30
C VAL A 239 2.76 -13.76 9.53
N GLU A 240 3.46 -14.18 10.59
CA GLU A 240 2.86 -14.61 11.85
C GLU A 240 2.07 -13.48 12.53
N ASP A 241 2.62 -12.27 12.55
CA ASP A 241 1.95 -11.09 13.11
C ASP A 241 0.70 -10.73 12.32
N LEU A 242 0.79 -10.77 10.98
CA LEU A 242 -0.35 -10.53 10.08
C LEU A 242 -1.47 -11.54 10.33
N CYS A 243 -1.14 -12.82 10.36
CA CYS A 243 -2.12 -13.88 10.58
C CYS A 243 -2.77 -13.77 11.95
N ARG A 244 -2.00 -13.52 12.99
CA ARG A 244 -2.49 -13.35 14.37
C ARG A 244 -3.42 -12.13 14.46
N ARG A 245 -3.03 -11.03 13.86
CA ARG A 245 -3.83 -9.80 13.88
C ARG A 245 -5.13 -9.94 13.09
N ALA A 246 -5.09 -10.53 11.90
CA ALA A 246 -6.27 -10.82 11.11
C ALA A 246 -7.23 -11.79 11.82
N ALA A 247 -6.70 -12.79 12.54
CA ALA A 247 -7.51 -13.69 13.36
C ALA A 247 -8.23 -12.94 14.49
N ALA A 248 -7.53 -12.05 15.22
CA ALA A 248 -8.15 -11.25 16.26
C ALA A 248 -9.32 -10.40 15.76
N LEU A 249 -9.24 -9.89 14.55
CA LEU A 249 -10.36 -9.22 13.88
C LEU A 249 -11.45 -10.21 13.46
N GLY A 250 -11.06 -11.36 12.92
CA GLY A 250 -11.96 -12.38 12.38
C GLY A 250 -12.91 -13.00 13.41
N VAL A 251 -12.57 -13.02 14.70
CA VAL A 251 -13.45 -13.54 15.78
C VAL A 251 -14.72 -12.70 15.97
N HIS A 252 -14.73 -11.46 15.51
CA HIS A 252 -15.93 -10.60 15.51
C HIS A 252 -16.88 -10.86 14.36
N ALA A 253 -16.56 -11.79 13.45
CA ALA A 253 -17.45 -12.16 12.36
C ALA A 253 -18.69 -12.85 12.92
N PRO A 254 -19.92 -12.43 12.52
CA PRO A 254 -21.13 -13.11 12.95
C PRO A 254 -21.12 -14.55 12.46
N LEU A 255 -21.44 -15.47 13.35
CA LEU A 255 -21.62 -16.86 12.99
C LEU A 255 -22.86 -17.03 12.12
N PRO A 256 -22.84 -17.90 11.09
CA PRO A 256 -24.01 -18.20 10.32
C PRO A 256 -25.16 -18.75 11.21
N ALA A 257 -26.41 -18.45 10.86
CA ALA A 257 -27.56 -18.97 11.58
C ALA A 257 -27.51 -20.52 11.59
N GLY A 258 -27.69 -21.12 12.78
CA GLY A 258 -27.69 -22.58 12.95
C GLY A 258 -26.29 -23.20 13.23
N TRP A 259 -25.25 -22.40 13.40
CA TRP A 259 -23.94 -22.90 13.81
C TRP A 259 -23.90 -23.19 15.31
N GLU A 260 -23.57 -24.43 15.64
CA GLU A 260 -23.26 -24.82 17.03
C GLU A 260 -21.87 -24.31 17.40
N LYS A 261 -21.73 -23.78 18.64
CA LYS A 261 -20.47 -23.19 19.15
C LYS A 261 -19.26 -24.14 19.14
N ASP A 262 -19.50 -25.45 19.06
CA ASP A 262 -18.45 -26.49 19.13
C ASP A 262 -17.86 -26.89 17.77
N ARG A 263 -18.36 -26.35 16.67
CA ARG A 263 -17.78 -26.59 15.34
C ARG A 263 -17.06 -25.34 14.82
N SER A 264 -15.77 -25.46 14.59
CA SER A 264 -15.02 -24.41 13.87
C SER A 264 -15.68 -24.14 12.52
N PRO A 265 -15.97 -22.88 12.18
CA PRO A 265 -16.50 -22.54 10.86
C PRO A 265 -15.57 -23.05 9.77
N GLY A 266 -16.11 -23.73 8.75
CA GLY A 266 -15.34 -24.09 7.56
C GLY A 266 -15.12 -22.90 6.61
N GLY A 267 -14.29 -23.09 5.60
CA GLY A 267 -14.02 -22.10 4.57
C GLY A 267 -13.26 -20.87 5.08
N ALA A 268 -13.42 -19.74 4.37
CA ALA A 268 -12.67 -18.51 4.62
C ALA A 268 -12.81 -17.96 6.06
N ARG A 269 -13.99 -18.08 6.66
CA ARG A 269 -14.22 -17.60 8.04
C ARG A 269 -13.52 -18.47 9.07
N GLY A 270 -13.54 -19.79 8.91
CA GLY A 270 -12.86 -20.71 9.81
C GLY A 270 -11.34 -20.57 9.69
N GLU A 271 -10.85 -20.44 8.50
CA GLU A 271 -9.43 -20.23 8.24
C GLU A 271 -8.94 -18.91 8.87
N ALA A 272 -9.69 -17.82 8.74
CA ALA A 272 -9.36 -16.54 9.36
C ALA A 272 -9.41 -16.62 10.90
N ALA A 273 -10.49 -17.19 11.48
CA ALA A 273 -10.62 -17.35 12.92
C ALA A 273 -9.53 -18.26 13.50
N GLY A 274 -9.10 -19.28 12.75
CA GLY A 274 -7.97 -20.16 13.09
C GLY A 274 -6.58 -19.54 12.85
N GLY A 275 -6.50 -18.24 12.50
CA GLY A 275 -5.23 -17.55 12.25
C GLY A 275 -4.53 -18.03 11.00
N PHE A 276 -5.28 -18.43 9.99
CA PHE A 276 -4.75 -18.98 8.74
C PHE A 276 -3.85 -20.20 8.97
N SER A 277 -4.31 -21.10 9.84
CA SER A 277 -3.53 -22.26 10.31
C SER A 277 -3.09 -23.18 9.18
N SER A 278 -3.92 -23.37 8.16
CA SER A 278 -3.57 -24.18 6.97
C SER A 278 -2.43 -23.57 6.19
N VAL A 279 -2.48 -22.25 5.98
CA VAL A 279 -1.42 -21.50 5.29
C VAL A 279 -0.12 -21.54 6.09
N ARG A 280 -0.19 -21.27 7.39
CA ARG A 280 0.99 -21.22 8.28
C ARG A 280 1.66 -22.58 8.43
N ARG A 281 0.87 -23.64 8.56
CA ARG A 281 1.38 -25.00 8.84
C ARG A 281 1.89 -25.71 7.58
N TRP A 282 1.29 -25.48 6.44
CA TRP A 282 1.58 -26.25 5.23
C TRP A 282 2.19 -25.44 4.11
N VAL A 283 1.62 -24.24 3.80
CA VAL A 283 2.03 -23.45 2.65
C VAL A 283 3.33 -22.70 2.90
N LEU A 284 3.44 -21.99 4.01
CA LEU A 284 4.63 -21.18 4.32
C LEU A 284 5.93 -22.01 4.46
N PRO A 285 5.94 -23.16 5.14
CA PRO A 285 7.14 -24.00 5.18
C PRO A 285 7.55 -24.50 3.80
N ALA A 286 6.59 -24.90 2.96
CA ALA A 286 6.87 -25.35 1.59
C ALA A 286 7.47 -24.24 0.72
N LEU A 287 6.94 -22.98 0.83
CA LEU A 287 7.49 -21.84 0.11
C LEU A 287 8.92 -21.51 0.56
N ARG A 288 9.19 -21.49 1.87
CA ARG A 288 10.54 -21.26 2.41
C ARG A 288 11.53 -22.32 1.94
N GLN A 289 11.10 -23.57 1.87
CA GLN A 289 11.93 -24.65 1.34
C GLN A 289 12.22 -24.48 -0.16
N ALA A 290 11.24 -24.06 -0.96
CA ALA A 290 11.41 -23.79 -2.38
C ALA A 290 12.38 -22.61 -2.61
N GLU A 291 12.25 -21.51 -1.86
CA GLU A 291 13.17 -20.36 -1.93
C GLU A 291 14.61 -20.76 -1.59
N SER A 292 14.83 -21.60 -0.58
CA SER A 292 16.17 -22.07 -0.19
C SER A 292 16.82 -22.94 -1.27
N LEU A 293 16.02 -23.74 -2.00
CA LEU A 293 16.50 -24.56 -3.13
C LEU A 293 16.90 -23.70 -4.34
N GLU A 294 16.12 -22.64 -4.63
CA GLU A 294 16.47 -21.70 -5.72
C GLU A 294 17.75 -20.91 -5.43
N GLU A 295 17.93 -20.47 -4.18
CA GLU A 295 19.15 -19.77 -3.75
C GLU A 295 20.38 -20.70 -3.76
N GLY A 296 20.23 -21.95 -3.37
CA GLY A 296 21.27 -22.98 -3.45
C GLY A 296 21.68 -23.28 -4.89
N GLY A 297 20.72 -23.36 -5.81
CA GLY A 297 20.97 -23.59 -7.24
C GLY A 297 21.59 -22.41 -8.00
N ARG A 298 21.52 -21.17 -7.46
CA ARG A 298 22.19 -19.99 -8.04
C ARG A 298 23.63 -19.82 -7.57
N ARG A 299 24.06 -20.55 -6.55
CA ARG A 299 25.41 -20.53 -6.00
C ARG A 299 26.27 -21.71 -6.44
N ALA A 300 25.70 -22.71 -7.13
CA ALA A 300 26.37 -23.83 -7.77
C ALA A 300 26.52 -23.60 -9.28
#